data_95a32f59db1fb0a15c4e19f19dd69040
#
_entry.id   95a32f59db1fb0a15c4e19f19dd69040
#
_cell.length_a   1.000
_cell.length_b   1.000
_cell.length_c   1.000
_cell.angle_alpha   90.00
_cell.angle_beta   90.00
_cell.angle_gamma   90.00
#
_symmetry.space_group_name_H-M   'P 1'
#
loop_
_entity.id
_entity.type
_entity.pdbx_description
1 polymer ?
#
loop_
_entity_poly.entity_id
_entity_poly.type
_entity_poly.pdbx_seq_one_letter_code
_entity_poly.pdbx_strand_id
1 'polypeptide(L)'
;MTGALIPKSFDTVIPIEQIKFYPSNKVKKYILIDKKISKNNHIRFKGSDFKKKELIISKGEIVQPQHILAFKSLGIKKIKVMSKPNILFFSTGNEISEKNKINDWQVRNSNSYYIKSLSNNFLFNFIDGGILRDQDQKIFEKIHKERTWL
;
A
#
# COMPACT_ATOMS: atom_id res chain seq x y z
N MET A 1 18.69 20.07 16.92
CA MET A 1 17.39 19.41 16.65
C MET A 1 17.50 18.63 15.36
N THR A 2 17.17 17.35 15.37
CA THR A 2 17.19 16.52 14.16
C THR A 2 16.23 17.09 13.11
N GLY A 3 16.66 17.16 11.85
CA GLY A 3 15.89 17.76 10.77
C GLY A 3 15.99 19.28 10.64
N ALA A 4 16.78 19.94 11.46
CA ALA A 4 17.00 21.38 11.32
C ALA A 4 17.79 21.71 10.05
N LEU A 5 17.50 22.86 9.46
CA LEU A 5 18.23 23.37 8.31
C LEU A 5 19.66 23.75 8.75
N ILE A 6 20.65 23.24 8.03
CA ILE A 6 22.04 23.63 8.22
C ILE A 6 22.30 24.96 7.48
N PRO A 7 22.79 26.01 8.20
CA PRO A 7 23.14 27.25 7.51
C PRO A 7 24.25 27.05 6.48
N LYS A 8 24.24 27.82 5.41
CA LYS A 8 25.17 27.65 4.26
C LYS A 8 26.66 27.75 4.61
N SER A 9 26.98 28.38 5.73
CA SER A 9 28.36 28.55 6.21
C SER A 9 28.92 27.32 6.95
N PHE A 10 28.08 26.30 7.19
CA PHE A 10 28.48 25.09 7.91
C PHE A 10 28.39 23.87 7.03
N ASP A 11 29.35 22.99 7.15
CA ASP A 11 29.47 21.77 6.33
C ASP A 11 29.52 20.47 7.14
N THR A 12 29.33 20.57 8.45
CA THR A 12 29.41 19.40 9.35
C THR A 12 28.58 19.62 10.61
N VAL A 13 27.94 18.56 11.09
CA VAL A 13 27.23 18.55 12.37
C VAL A 13 27.90 17.54 13.29
N ILE A 14 28.15 17.96 14.53
CA ILE A 14 28.71 17.10 15.56
C ILE A 14 27.65 16.90 16.64
N PRO A 15 27.19 15.67 16.90
CA PRO A 15 26.28 15.39 17.99
C PRO A 15 26.89 15.81 19.35
N ILE A 16 26.05 16.32 20.23
CA ILE A 16 26.49 16.81 21.54
C ILE A 16 27.14 15.70 22.39
N GLU A 17 26.77 14.46 22.14
CA GLU A 17 27.32 13.27 22.80
C GLU A 17 28.79 12.98 22.41
N GLN A 18 29.25 13.59 21.31
CA GLN A 18 30.62 13.43 20.79
C GLN A 18 31.54 14.59 21.15
N ILE A 19 31.07 15.53 21.97
CA ILE A 19 31.86 16.70 22.41
C ILE A 19 32.01 16.72 23.92
N LYS A 20 33.11 17.31 24.38
CA LYS A 20 33.33 17.61 25.79
C LYS A 20 33.52 19.11 25.94
N PHE A 21 33.00 19.68 27.00
CA PHE A 21 33.23 21.08 27.32
C PHE A 21 34.41 21.24 28.27
N TYR A 22 35.28 22.22 28.01
CA TYR A 22 36.43 22.53 28.85
C TYR A 22 36.34 23.96 29.38
N PRO A 23 36.76 24.24 30.65
CA PRO A 23 37.31 23.30 31.63
C PRO A 23 36.29 22.39 32.30
N SER A 24 35.00 22.66 32.17
CA SER A 24 33.94 21.81 32.71
C SER A 24 32.61 22.05 32.01
N ASN A 25 31.60 21.18 32.24
CA ASN A 25 30.23 21.37 31.71
C ASN A 25 29.52 22.62 32.27
N LYS A 26 30.00 23.15 33.40
CA LYS A 26 29.49 24.42 34.01
C LYS A 26 30.12 25.66 33.38
N VAL A 27 31.41 25.57 33.02
CA VAL A 27 32.17 26.66 32.40
C VAL A 27 32.56 26.24 30.99
N LYS A 28 31.74 26.60 30.02
CA LYS A 28 31.86 26.16 28.60
C LYS A 28 32.68 27.15 27.79
N LYS A 29 34.03 27.15 27.97
CA LYS A 29 34.93 28.02 27.20
C LYS A 29 35.32 27.41 25.85
N TYR A 30 35.60 26.11 25.82
CA TYR A 30 36.11 25.40 24.66
C TYR A 30 35.31 24.10 24.46
N ILE A 31 35.32 23.60 23.23
CA ILE A 31 34.80 22.30 22.86
C ILE A 31 35.96 21.39 22.48
N LEU A 32 36.05 20.24 23.14
CA LEU A 32 37.02 19.21 22.81
C LEU A 32 36.33 18.13 22.01
N ILE A 33 36.96 17.72 20.92
CA ILE A 33 36.45 16.69 20.00
C ILE A 33 37.52 15.62 19.88
N ASP A 34 37.24 14.45 20.40
CA ASP A 34 38.20 13.33 20.48
C ASP A 34 38.25 12.52 19.18
N LYS A 35 37.35 12.77 18.21
CA LYS A 35 37.25 12.01 16.98
C LYS A 35 37.56 12.86 15.76
N LYS A 36 38.16 12.25 14.74
CA LYS A 36 38.35 12.88 13.43
C LYS A 36 36.99 13.24 12.82
N ILE A 37 36.82 14.51 12.51
CA ILE A 37 35.61 15.01 11.86
C ILE A 37 35.83 14.97 10.37
N SER A 38 34.84 14.44 9.67
CA SER A 38 34.81 14.45 8.20
C SER A 38 33.82 15.49 7.71
N LYS A 39 34.13 16.15 6.61
CA LYS A 39 33.20 17.06 5.93
C LYS A 39 31.90 16.34 5.59
N ASN A 40 30.78 17.05 5.72
CA ASN A 40 29.42 16.56 5.47
C ASN A 40 28.92 15.49 6.47
N ASN A 41 29.62 15.31 7.60
CA ASN A 41 29.20 14.35 8.61
C ASN A 41 27.85 14.76 9.23
N HIS A 42 26.96 13.80 9.38
CA HIS A 42 25.58 13.97 9.89
C HIS A 42 24.71 15.00 9.13
N ILE A 43 25.04 15.29 7.87
CA ILE A 43 24.23 16.13 6.98
C ILE A 43 23.51 15.27 5.97
N ARG A 44 22.16 15.39 5.92
CA ARG A 44 21.35 14.76 4.90
C ARG A 44 21.12 15.74 3.78
N PHE A 45 21.64 15.44 2.61
CA PHE A 45 21.51 16.31 1.45
C PHE A 45 20.13 16.17 0.78
N LYS A 46 19.73 17.26 0.12
CA LYS A 46 18.56 17.23 -0.75
C LYS A 46 18.75 16.17 -1.84
N GLY A 47 17.76 15.29 -1.99
CA GLY A 47 17.80 14.20 -2.99
C GLY A 47 18.51 12.93 -2.50
N SER A 48 18.82 12.80 -1.20
CA SER A 48 19.39 11.57 -0.63
C SER A 48 18.43 10.38 -0.70
N ASP A 49 17.12 10.62 -0.58
CA ASP A 49 16.11 9.57 -0.65
C ASP A 49 15.60 9.37 -2.07
N PHE A 50 15.28 10.47 -2.74
CA PHE A 50 14.73 10.47 -4.09
C PHE A 50 15.32 11.62 -4.89
N LYS A 51 15.79 11.34 -6.10
CA LYS A 51 16.27 12.36 -7.03
C LYS A 51 15.11 12.95 -7.84
N LYS A 52 15.28 14.16 -8.34
CA LYS A 52 14.30 14.76 -9.23
C LYS A 52 14.12 13.89 -10.49
N LYS A 53 12.86 13.58 -10.87
CA LYS A 53 12.48 12.73 -12.01
C LYS A 53 12.80 11.23 -11.82
N GLU A 54 13.15 10.80 -10.63
CA GLU A 54 13.29 9.39 -10.34
C GLU A 54 11.92 8.70 -10.43
N LEU A 55 11.88 7.53 -11.08
CA LEU A 55 10.67 6.73 -11.21
C LEU A 55 10.43 5.97 -9.92
N ILE A 56 9.28 6.17 -9.31
CA ILE A 56 8.90 5.49 -8.05
C ILE A 56 8.16 4.19 -8.31
N ILE A 57 7.34 4.17 -9.34
CA ILE A 57 6.53 3.00 -9.73
C ILE A 57 6.29 3.06 -11.24
N SER A 58 6.36 1.91 -11.90
CA SER A 58 6.11 1.79 -13.33
C SER A 58 4.61 1.62 -13.63
N LYS A 59 4.22 1.95 -14.86
CA LYS A 59 2.85 1.68 -15.33
C LYS A 59 2.59 0.18 -15.32
N GLY A 60 1.45 -0.24 -14.75
CA GLY A 60 1.06 -1.66 -14.64
C GLY A 60 1.53 -2.35 -13.36
N GLU A 61 2.37 -1.71 -12.57
CA GLU A 61 2.74 -2.26 -11.26
C GLU A 61 1.66 -2.03 -10.21
N ILE A 62 1.55 -2.96 -9.28
CA ILE A 62 0.64 -2.86 -8.14
C ILE A 62 1.24 -1.92 -7.10
N VAL A 63 0.44 -0.95 -6.67
CA VAL A 63 0.84 -0.02 -5.60
C VAL A 63 0.99 -0.78 -4.29
N GLN A 64 2.21 -0.86 -3.78
CA GLN A 64 2.58 -1.51 -2.53
C GLN A 64 2.76 -0.49 -1.39
N PRO A 65 2.76 -0.91 -0.11
CA PRO A 65 2.93 -0.02 1.04
C PRO A 65 4.18 0.87 0.95
N GLN A 66 5.32 0.36 0.43
CA GLN A 66 6.53 1.15 0.23
C GLN A 66 6.35 2.30 -0.77
N HIS A 67 5.52 2.11 -1.80
CA HIS A 67 5.20 3.18 -2.75
C HIS A 67 4.38 4.29 -2.07
N ILE A 68 3.46 3.92 -1.16
CA ILE A 68 2.71 4.91 -0.37
C ILE A 68 3.64 5.73 0.51
N LEU A 69 4.63 5.09 1.16
CA LEU A 69 5.64 5.78 1.95
C LEU A 69 6.40 6.79 1.09
N ALA A 70 6.89 6.36 -0.09
CA ALA A 70 7.59 7.22 -1.02
C ALA A 70 6.74 8.41 -1.48
N PHE A 71 5.48 8.17 -1.89
CA PHE A 71 4.56 9.24 -2.30
C PHE A 71 4.33 10.26 -1.18
N LYS A 72 4.14 9.80 0.06
CA LYS A 72 3.92 10.68 1.21
C LYS A 72 5.16 11.48 1.55
N SER A 73 6.34 10.88 1.51
CA SER A 73 7.63 11.57 1.72
C SER A 73 7.86 12.68 0.69
N LEU A 74 7.38 12.49 -0.54
CA LEU A 74 7.49 13.45 -1.63
C LEU A 74 6.32 14.46 -1.70
N GLY A 75 5.35 14.38 -0.79
CA GLY A 75 4.18 15.25 -0.78
C GLY A 75 3.15 14.96 -1.87
N ILE A 76 3.23 13.80 -2.55
CA ILE A 76 2.28 13.38 -3.57
C ILE A 76 0.98 12.96 -2.90
N LYS A 77 -0.09 13.70 -3.13
CA LYS A 77 -1.38 13.46 -2.47
C LYS A 77 -2.28 12.50 -3.24
N LYS A 78 -2.20 12.49 -4.57
CA LYS A 78 -3.08 11.71 -5.46
C LYS A 78 -2.28 11.15 -6.63
N ILE A 79 -2.56 9.91 -6.99
CA ILE A 79 -2.04 9.25 -8.20
C ILE A 79 -3.21 8.66 -8.97
N LYS A 80 -3.05 8.54 -10.29
CA LYS A 80 -4.02 7.84 -11.13
C LYS A 80 -3.72 6.35 -11.09
N VAL A 81 -4.72 5.55 -10.77
CA VAL A 81 -4.63 4.09 -10.75
C VAL A 81 -5.78 3.49 -11.55
N MET A 82 -5.64 2.26 -12.00
CA MET A 82 -6.75 1.50 -12.56
C MET A 82 -7.66 1.04 -11.41
N SER A 83 -8.97 1.09 -11.63
CA SER A 83 -9.93 0.50 -10.70
C SER A 83 -9.82 -1.02 -10.72
N LYS A 84 -10.15 -1.66 -9.61
CA LYS A 84 -10.31 -3.12 -9.57
C LYS A 84 -11.49 -3.51 -10.44
N PRO A 85 -11.38 -4.55 -11.29
CA PRO A 85 -12.50 -5.04 -12.05
C PRO A 85 -13.59 -5.63 -11.14
N ASN A 86 -14.84 -5.45 -11.50
CA ASN A 86 -15.95 -6.11 -10.85
C ASN A 86 -16.20 -7.46 -11.54
N ILE A 87 -16.21 -8.54 -10.76
CA ILE A 87 -16.50 -9.90 -11.25
C ILE A 87 -17.82 -10.36 -10.64
N LEU A 88 -18.83 -10.47 -11.48
CA LEU A 88 -20.12 -11.05 -11.12
C LEU A 88 -20.07 -12.56 -11.33
N PHE A 89 -20.27 -13.32 -10.27
CA PHE A 89 -20.19 -14.77 -10.28
C PHE A 89 -21.54 -15.39 -9.98
N PHE A 90 -21.95 -16.34 -10.77
CA PHE A 90 -23.13 -17.18 -10.54
C PHE A 90 -22.73 -18.64 -10.38
N SER A 91 -23.28 -19.31 -9.39
CA SER A 91 -23.26 -20.77 -9.32
C SER A 91 -24.44 -21.33 -10.13
N THR A 92 -24.22 -22.30 -11.01
CA THR A 92 -25.28 -22.85 -11.85
C THR A 92 -25.53 -24.32 -11.57
N GLY A 93 -26.79 -24.71 -11.52
CA GLY A 93 -27.23 -26.11 -11.35
C GLY A 93 -28.35 -26.25 -10.32
N ASN A 94 -29.22 -27.23 -10.57
CA ASN A 94 -30.35 -27.54 -9.68
C ASN A 94 -29.86 -28.24 -8.38
N GLU A 95 -28.72 -28.91 -8.45
CA GLU A 95 -28.11 -29.63 -7.33
C GLU A 95 -27.47 -28.68 -6.28
N ILE A 96 -27.12 -27.44 -6.67
CA ILE A 96 -26.42 -26.52 -5.77
C ILE A 96 -27.36 -25.96 -4.71
N SER A 97 -26.93 -26.00 -3.45
CA SER A 97 -27.71 -25.53 -2.32
C SER A 97 -26.86 -24.79 -1.28
N GLU A 98 -27.46 -23.74 -0.68
CA GLU A 98 -26.91 -23.00 0.46
C GLU A 98 -27.62 -23.36 1.79
N LYS A 99 -28.60 -24.26 1.74
CA LYS A 99 -29.35 -24.67 2.92
C LYS A 99 -28.46 -25.46 3.91
N ASN A 100 -28.72 -25.34 5.20
CA ASN A 100 -28.01 -26.12 6.22
C ASN A 100 -28.20 -27.63 6.07
N LYS A 101 -29.41 -28.06 5.70
CA LYS A 101 -29.72 -29.47 5.36
C LYS A 101 -29.90 -29.55 3.85
N ILE A 102 -29.19 -30.46 3.23
CA ILE A 102 -29.25 -30.77 1.81
C ILE A 102 -29.70 -32.22 1.62
N ASN A 103 -30.32 -32.49 0.49
CA ASN A 103 -30.67 -33.86 0.06
C ASN A 103 -29.43 -34.58 -0.47
N ASP A 104 -29.46 -35.91 -0.54
CA ASP A 104 -28.33 -36.74 -0.98
C ASP A 104 -27.83 -36.44 -2.40
N TRP A 105 -28.68 -35.89 -3.26
CA TRP A 105 -28.34 -35.51 -4.61
C TRP A 105 -27.85 -34.05 -4.74
N GLN A 106 -27.89 -33.29 -3.66
CA GLN A 106 -27.46 -31.87 -3.65
C GLN A 106 -26.02 -31.72 -3.17
N VAL A 107 -25.37 -30.70 -3.69
CA VAL A 107 -24.03 -30.28 -3.26
C VAL A 107 -24.06 -28.86 -2.69
N ARG A 108 -23.16 -28.56 -1.79
CA ARG A 108 -23.05 -27.23 -1.18
C ARG A 108 -22.39 -26.27 -2.15
N ASN A 109 -22.87 -25.02 -2.18
CA ASN A 109 -22.27 -23.94 -2.94
C ASN A 109 -20.90 -23.56 -2.32
N SER A 110 -19.83 -24.25 -2.71
CA SER A 110 -18.46 -23.95 -2.23
C SER A 110 -17.69 -23.03 -3.18
N ASN A 111 -18.02 -23.06 -4.47
CA ASN A 111 -17.26 -22.34 -5.49
C ASN A 111 -17.36 -20.82 -5.35
N SER A 112 -18.55 -20.27 -5.02
CA SER A 112 -18.69 -18.82 -4.82
C SER A 112 -17.84 -18.34 -3.65
N TYR A 113 -17.80 -19.08 -2.55
CA TYR A 113 -16.96 -18.76 -1.39
C TYR A 113 -15.47 -18.86 -1.72
N TYR A 114 -15.07 -19.86 -2.51
CA TYR A 114 -13.69 -19.98 -2.96
C TYR A 114 -13.28 -18.78 -3.83
N ILE A 115 -14.04 -18.45 -4.86
CA ILE A 115 -13.75 -17.30 -5.74
C ILE A 115 -13.77 -15.98 -4.93
N LYS A 116 -14.74 -15.82 -4.03
CA LYS A 116 -14.77 -14.66 -3.12
C LYS A 116 -13.49 -14.55 -2.30
N SER A 117 -12.96 -15.66 -1.78
CA SER A 117 -11.73 -15.64 -0.99
C SER A 117 -10.50 -15.21 -1.81
N LEU A 118 -10.48 -15.46 -3.10
CA LEU A 118 -9.42 -15.04 -4.01
C LEU A 118 -9.46 -13.54 -4.34
N SER A 119 -10.61 -12.87 -4.17
CA SER A 119 -10.78 -11.46 -4.59
C SER A 119 -9.76 -10.51 -3.96
N ASN A 120 -9.35 -10.75 -2.72
CA ASN A 120 -8.36 -9.93 -2.04
C ASN A 120 -6.96 -10.10 -2.62
N ASN A 121 -6.59 -11.31 -3.04
CA ASN A 121 -5.27 -11.63 -3.57
C ASN A 121 -5.11 -11.22 -5.04
N PHE A 122 -6.16 -11.35 -5.84
CA PHE A 122 -6.14 -11.07 -7.28
C PHE A 122 -6.70 -9.70 -7.66
N LEU A 123 -6.94 -8.81 -6.69
CA LEU A 123 -7.29 -7.41 -6.88
C LEU A 123 -8.55 -7.18 -7.74
N PHE A 124 -9.60 -7.96 -7.52
CA PHE A 124 -10.91 -7.73 -8.10
C PHE A 124 -11.99 -7.55 -7.01
N ASN A 125 -13.11 -6.96 -7.38
CA ASN A 125 -14.29 -6.88 -6.53
C ASN A 125 -15.19 -8.07 -6.89
N PHE A 126 -15.55 -8.88 -5.90
CA PHE A 126 -16.45 -10.01 -6.08
C PHE A 126 -17.89 -9.57 -5.83
N ILE A 127 -18.77 -9.89 -6.77
CA ILE A 127 -20.21 -9.68 -6.67
C ILE A 127 -20.87 -11.06 -6.77
N ASP A 128 -21.58 -11.46 -5.72
CA ASP A 128 -22.32 -12.72 -5.71
C ASP A 128 -23.66 -12.56 -6.44
N GLY A 129 -23.81 -13.20 -7.57
CA GLY A 129 -25.04 -13.24 -8.36
C GLY A 129 -26.03 -14.32 -7.87
N GLY A 130 -25.60 -15.16 -6.90
CA GLY A 130 -26.41 -16.25 -6.37
C GLY A 130 -26.41 -17.51 -7.24
N ILE A 131 -27.44 -18.32 -7.06
CA ILE A 131 -27.59 -19.60 -7.77
C ILE A 131 -28.59 -19.43 -8.92
N LEU A 132 -28.17 -19.82 -10.11
CA LEU A 132 -29.05 -19.94 -11.31
C LEU A 132 -29.50 -21.39 -11.48
N ARG A 133 -30.80 -21.59 -11.68
CA ARG A 133 -31.36 -22.93 -11.95
C ARG A 133 -31.39 -23.17 -13.45
N ASP A 134 -31.30 -24.44 -13.86
CA ASP A 134 -31.21 -24.83 -15.28
C ASP A 134 -32.41 -24.36 -16.11
N GLN A 135 -33.57 -24.09 -15.48
CA GLN A 135 -34.76 -23.58 -16.10
C GLN A 135 -34.96 -22.06 -16.01
N ASP A 136 -33.96 -21.34 -15.49
CA ASP A 136 -34.07 -19.88 -15.34
C ASP A 136 -33.93 -19.18 -16.69
N GLN A 137 -35.07 -19.02 -17.40
CA GLN A 137 -35.14 -18.21 -18.65
C GLN A 137 -34.71 -16.75 -18.43
N LYS A 138 -34.57 -16.29 -17.17
CA LYS A 138 -34.21 -14.94 -16.75
C LYS A 138 -32.71 -14.71 -16.53
N ILE A 139 -31.86 -15.64 -16.95
CA ILE A 139 -30.40 -15.51 -16.83
C ILE A 139 -29.93 -14.21 -17.47
N PHE A 140 -30.40 -13.91 -18.68
CA PHE A 140 -30.05 -12.68 -19.40
C PHE A 140 -30.59 -11.43 -18.73
N GLU A 141 -31.78 -11.46 -18.14
CA GLU A 141 -32.38 -10.34 -17.42
C GLU A 141 -31.59 -10.02 -16.12
N LYS A 142 -31.18 -11.05 -15.38
CA LYS A 142 -30.33 -10.89 -14.19
C LYS A 142 -28.96 -10.31 -14.55
N ILE A 143 -28.32 -10.81 -15.60
CA ILE A 143 -27.03 -10.27 -16.07
C ILE A 143 -27.20 -8.82 -16.55
N HIS A 144 -28.29 -8.48 -17.25
CA HIS A 144 -28.54 -7.12 -17.71
C HIS A 144 -28.82 -6.16 -16.55
N LYS A 145 -29.56 -6.58 -15.54
CA LYS A 145 -29.89 -5.75 -14.37
C LYS A 145 -28.65 -5.38 -13.55
N GLU A 146 -27.69 -6.30 -13.44
CA GLU A 146 -26.41 -6.05 -12.74
C GLU A 146 -25.40 -5.24 -13.58
N ARG A 147 -25.59 -5.16 -14.92
CA ARG A 147 -24.77 -4.28 -15.78
C ARG A 147 -24.98 -2.79 -15.58
N THR A 148 -26.10 -2.39 -15.00
CA THR A 148 -26.43 -0.97 -14.75
C THR A 148 -25.65 -0.37 -13.57
N TRP A 149 -24.81 -1.14 -12.87
CA TRP A 149 -23.96 -0.71 -11.76
C TRP A 149 -22.46 -0.64 -12.13
N LEU A 150 -22.12 -0.81 -13.40
CA LEU A 150 -20.76 -0.65 -13.94
C LEU A 150 -20.62 0.70 -14.65
#